data_13e4198c64bcb2f81fc38299449d3d6a
#
_entry.id   13e4198c64bcb2f81fc38299449d3d6a
#
_cell.length_a   1.000
_cell.length_b   1.000
_cell.length_c   1.000
_cell.angle_alpha   90.00
_cell.angle_beta   90.00
_cell.angle_gamma   90.00
#
_symmetry.space_group_name_H-M   'P 1'
#
loop_
_entity.id
_entity.type
_entity.pdbx_description
1 polymer ?
#
loop_
_entity_poly.entity_id
_entity_poly.type
_entity_poly.pdbx_seq_one_letter_code
_entity_poly.pdbx_strand_id
1 'polypeptide(L)'
;MIDPLTVEDLLAEARAGLHRLTPAAAAAAQDAGAVLVDIRPQALRAAEGEIPGALPVERNVLEWRFDPASEWRLPAAGVDTQVVVVCSEGYTSSLAAHSLQRLGVHRATDLVGGFRAWRAAGLPVVPGGAPPLP
;
A
#
# COMPACT_ATOMS: atom_id res chain seq x y z
N MET A 1 -9.99 -2.44 -32.54
CA MET A 1 -8.68 -2.43 -31.86
C MET A 1 -8.71 -1.40 -30.74
N ILE A 2 -8.20 -1.76 -29.58
CA ILE A 2 -8.13 -0.84 -28.43
C ILE A 2 -6.75 -0.20 -28.46
N ASP A 3 -6.72 1.15 -28.37
CA ASP A 3 -5.45 1.85 -28.27
C ASP A 3 -4.75 1.49 -26.97
N PRO A 4 -3.44 1.27 -26.99
CA PRO A 4 -2.72 0.97 -25.77
C PRO A 4 -2.72 2.17 -24.83
N LEU A 5 -2.82 1.88 -23.52
CA LEU A 5 -2.67 2.88 -22.48
C LEU A 5 -1.18 3.06 -22.16
N THR A 6 -0.83 4.27 -21.74
CA THR A 6 0.48 4.51 -21.11
C THR A 6 0.40 4.19 -19.63
N VAL A 7 1.54 4.07 -18.97
CA VAL A 7 1.56 3.90 -17.50
C VAL A 7 0.94 5.12 -16.81
N GLU A 8 1.06 6.29 -17.39
CA GLU A 8 0.42 7.50 -16.85
C GLU A 8 -1.10 7.40 -16.92
N ASP A 9 -1.64 6.82 -17.99
CA ASP A 9 -3.08 6.57 -18.13
C ASP A 9 -3.55 5.57 -17.04
N LEU A 10 -2.79 4.50 -16.80
CA LEU A 10 -3.11 3.54 -15.76
C LEU A 10 -3.11 4.18 -14.37
N LEU A 11 -2.14 5.05 -14.10
CA LEU A 11 -2.08 5.78 -12.84
C LEU A 11 -3.29 6.69 -12.69
N ALA A 12 -3.65 7.43 -13.73
CA ALA A 12 -4.80 8.34 -13.69
C ALA A 12 -6.10 7.56 -13.40
N GLU A 13 -6.32 6.44 -14.07
CA GLU A 13 -7.47 5.58 -13.83
C GLU A 13 -7.50 5.06 -12.39
N ALA A 14 -6.37 4.55 -11.90
CA ALA A 14 -6.27 4.03 -10.55
C ALA A 14 -6.56 5.11 -9.51
N ARG A 15 -5.95 6.27 -9.66
CA ARG A 15 -6.06 7.37 -8.71
C ARG A 15 -7.42 8.06 -8.70
N ALA A 16 -8.20 7.94 -9.77
CA ALA A 16 -9.51 8.58 -9.85
C ALA A 16 -10.46 8.16 -8.72
N GLY A 17 -10.33 6.93 -8.24
CA GLY A 17 -11.16 6.41 -7.15
C GLY A 17 -10.47 6.34 -5.79
N LEU A 18 -9.24 6.86 -5.67
CA LEU A 18 -8.48 6.78 -4.41
C LEU A 18 -8.57 8.10 -3.65
N HIS A 19 -8.78 7.99 -2.33
CA HIS A 19 -8.56 9.11 -1.40
C HIS A 19 -7.15 9.00 -0.86
N ARG A 20 -6.17 9.37 -1.68
CA ARG A 20 -4.75 9.24 -1.36
C ARG A 20 -4.38 10.04 -0.13
N LEU A 21 -3.55 9.47 0.74
CA LEU A 21 -3.20 10.09 2.02
C LEU A 21 -1.78 10.69 1.97
N THR A 22 -1.65 11.89 2.50
CA THR A 22 -0.34 12.47 2.80
C THR A 22 0.33 11.65 3.92
N PRO A 23 1.65 11.76 4.12
CA PRO A 23 2.30 11.11 5.25
C PRO A 23 1.65 11.40 6.60
N ALA A 24 1.30 12.66 6.88
CA ALA A 24 0.64 13.02 8.14
C ALA A 24 -0.74 12.37 8.25
N ALA A 25 -1.53 12.37 7.18
CA ALA A 25 -2.84 11.74 7.18
C ALA A 25 -2.74 10.22 7.31
N ALA A 26 -1.73 9.59 6.70
CA ALA A 26 -1.50 8.15 6.84
C ALA A 26 -1.10 7.78 8.26
N ALA A 27 -0.27 8.59 8.92
CA ALA A 27 0.10 8.38 10.32
C ALA A 27 -1.13 8.46 11.23
N ALA A 28 -1.98 9.46 11.03
CA ALA A 28 -3.23 9.60 11.77
C ALA A 28 -4.17 8.42 11.51
N ALA A 29 -4.28 7.97 10.27
CA ALA A 29 -5.10 6.82 9.93
C ALA A 29 -4.59 5.54 10.61
N GLN A 30 -3.29 5.34 10.66
CA GLN A 30 -2.69 4.19 11.35
C GLN A 30 -3.03 4.21 12.84
N ASP A 31 -2.93 5.37 13.48
CA ASP A 31 -3.29 5.53 14.88
C ASP A 31 -4.78 5.22 15.14
N ALA A 32 -5.61 5.44 14.14
CA ALA A 32 -7.05 5.15 14.19
C ALA A 32 -7.40 3.72 13.76
N GLY A 33 -6.41 2.88 13.49
CA GLY A 33 -6.62 1.47 13.19
C GLY A 33 -6.44 1.07 11.73
N ALA A 34 -6.05 1.98 10.84
CA ALA A 34 -5.76 1.62 9.45
C ALA A 34 -4.53 0.70 9.39
N VAL A 35 -4.53 -0.18 8.41
CA VAL A 35 -3.43 -1.12 8.15
C VAL A 35 -2.55 -0.55 7.05
N LEU A 36 -1.29 -0.25 7.35
CA LEU A 36 -0.31 0.13 6.36
C LEU A 36 0.36 -1.13 5.82
N VAL A 37 0.41 -1.25 4.51
CA VAL A 37 0.96 -2.42 3.83
C VAL A 37 2.11 -1.98 2.95
N ASP A 38 3.30 -2.46 3.26
CA ASP A 38 4.53 -2.11 2.56
C ASP A 38 4.81 -3.14 1.48
N ILE A 39 4.69 -2.74 0.21
CA ILE A 39 4.87 -3.61 -0.94
C ILE A 39 6.27 -3.51 -1.55
N ARG A 40 7.20 -2.80 -0.91
CA ARG A 40 8.56 -2.69 -1.41
C ARG A 40 9.28 -4.04 -1.32
N PRO A 41 10.22 -4.31 -2.24
CA PRO A 41 11.13 -5.46 -2.10
C PRO A 41 11.89 -5.42 -0.77
N GLN A 42 12.20 -6.59 -0.24
CA GLN A 42 12.91 -6.73 1.04
C GLN A 42 14.22 -5.95 1.05
N ALA A 43 14.97 -5.95 -0.06
CA ALA A 43 16.24 -5.23 -0.14
C ALA A 43 16.08 -3.71 0.07
N LEU A 44 15.01 -3.12 -0.46
CA LEU A 44 14.73 -1.70 -0.26
C LEU A 44 14.32 -1.41 1.17
N ARG A 45 13.49 -2.28 1.77
CA ARG A 45 13.09 -2.13 3.17
C ARG A 45 14.31 -2.25 4.10
N ALA A 46 15.24 -3.16 3.77
CA ALA A 46 16.48 -3.31 4.52
C ALA A 46 17.36 -2.06 4.43
N ALA A 47 17.47 -1.48 3.23
CA ALA A 47 18.32 -0.32 2.99
C ALA A 47 17.74 0.99 3.56
N GLU A 48 16.44 1.17 3.47
CA GLU A 48 15.80 2.46 3.77
C GLU A 48 15.07 2.49 5.12
N GLY A 49 14.78 1.35 5.71
CA GLY A 49 13.97 1.25 6.92
C GLY A 49 12.49 1.02 6.61
N GLU A 50 11.69 0.93 7.65
CA GLU A 50 10.26 0.63 7.55
C GLU A 50 9.44 1.52 8.47
N ILE A 51 8.16 1.64 8.16
CA ILE A 51 7.19 2.31 9.02
C ILE A 51 6.86 1.33 10.16
N PRO A 52 6.94 1.76 11.42
CA PRO A 52 6.56 0.87 12.54
C PRO A 52 5.13 0.36 12.37
N GLY A 53 4.94 -0.95 12.53
CA GLY A 53 3.64 -1.60 12.44
C GLY A 53 3.14 -1.87 11.02
N ALA A 54 3.83 -1.42 9.98
CA ALA A 54 3.45 -1.74 8.61
C ALA A 54 3.67 -3.23 8.33
N LEU A 55 2.76 -3.82 7.55
CA LEU A 55 2.85 -5.23 7.17
C LEU A 55 3.63 -5.36 5.85
N PRO A 56 4.74 -6.11 5.83
CA PRO A 56 5.47 -6.34 4.59
C PRO A 56 4.80 -7.45 3.78
N VAL A 57 4.20 -7.08 2.67
CA VAL A 57 3.53 -8.02 1.75
C VAL A 57 4.04 -7.75 0.34
N GLU A 58 4.58 -8.77 -0.32
CA GLU A 58 5.08 -8.60 -1.67
C GLU A 58 3.95 -8.24 -2.64
N ARG A 59 4.27 -7.38 -3.61
CA ARG A 59 3.26 -6.90 -4.58
C ARG A 59 2.61 -8.05 -5.35
N ASN A 60 3.36 -9.10 -5.68
CA ASN A 60 2.88 -10.20 -6.50
C ASN A 60 1.86 -11.12 -5.81
N VAL A 61 1.73 -11.03 -4.50
CA VAL A 61 0.74 -11.83 -3.75
C VAL A 61 -0.30 -10.96 -3.04
N LEU A 62 -0.24 -9.65 -3.21
CA LEU A 62 -1.07 -8.70 -2.47
C LEU A 62 -2.56 -9.00 -2.60
N GLU A 63 -3.05 -9.26 -3.81
CA GLU A 63 -4.47 -9.52 -4.04
C GLU A 63 -4.93 -10.76 -3.27
N TRP A 64 -4.14 -11.82 -3.28
CA TRP A 64 -4.49 -13.05 -2.53
C TRP A 64 -4.49 -12.84 -1.02
N ARG A 65 -3.63 -11.95 -0.55
CA ARG A 65 -3.51 -11.69 0.90
C ARG A 65 -4.59 -10.75 1.42
N PHE A 66 -5.25 -9.96 0.56
CA PHE A 66 -6.24 -8.98 0.96
C PHE A 66 -7.63 -9.17 0.35
N ASP A 67 -7.80 -10.09 -0.60
CA ASP A 67 -9.13 -10.43 -1.11
C ASP A 67 -9.96 -11.05 0.03
N PRO A 68 -11.09 -10.43 0.43
CA PRO A 68 -11.91 -10.98 1.51
C PRO A 68 -12.44 -12.38 1.24
N ALA A 69 -12.52 -12.80 -0.02
CA ALA A 69 -12.98 -14.14 -0.41
C ALA A 69 -11.84 -15.15 -0.54
N SER A 70 -10.57 -14.73 -0.39
CA SER A 70 -9.42 -15.62 -0.56
C SER A 70 -9.18 -16.48 0.68
N GLU A 71 -8.87 -17.76 0.46
CA GLU A 71 -8.40 -18.65 1.53
C GLU A 71 -7.07 -18.17 2.12
N TRP A 72 -6.31 -17.43 1.33
CA TRP A 72 -4.95 -16.97 1.69
C TRP A 72 -4.96 -15.57 2.30
N ARG A 73 -6.12 -15.01 2.59
CA ARG A 73 -6.22 -13.67 3.17
C ARG A 73 -5.56 -13.59 4.54
N LEU A 74 -4.95 -12.45 4.83
CA LEU A 74 -4.45 -12.13 6.16
C LEU A 74 -5.62 -11.89 7.12
N PRO A 75 -5.40 -12.12 8.44
CA PRO A 75 -6.45 -11.80 9.43
C PRO A 75 -6.93 -10.35 9.38
N ALA A 76 -6.05 -9.42 8.97
CA ALA A 76 -6.40 -8.02 8.83
C ALA A 76 -7.28 -7.72 7.60
N ALA A 77 -7.38 -8.65 6.64
CA ALA A 77 -8.12 -8.44 5.42
C ALA A 77 -9.63 -8.49 5.69
N GLY A 78 -10.35 -7.46 5.27
CA GLY A 78 -11.80 -7.38 5.37
C GLY A 78 -12.33 -6.27 4.50
N VAL A 79 -13.64 -6.32 4.17
CA VAL A 79 -14.26 -5.34 3.28
C VAL A 79 -14.26 -3.93 3.85
N ASP A 80 -14.25 -3.79 5.17
CA ASP A 80 -14.28 -2.49 5.84
C ASP A 80 -12.91 -2.04 6.35
N THR A 81 -11.87 -2.84 6.16
CA THR A 81 -10.53 -2.48 6.59
C THR A 81 -10.00 -1.32 5.76
N GLN A 82 -9.54 -0.26 6.42
CA GLN A 82 -8.80 0.79 5.73
C GLN A 82 -7.37 0.30 5.51
N VAL A 83 -7.02 0.08 4.25
CA VAL A 83 -5.71 -0.39 3.83
C VAL A 83 -4.99 0.75 3.14
N VAL A 84 -3.80 1.10 3.61
CA VAL A 84 -2.95 2.11 3.00
C VAL A 84 -1.72 1.43 2.43
N VAL A 85 -1.64 1.35 1.12
CA VAL A 85 -0.52 0.70 0.43
C VAL A 85 0.65 1.66 0.33
N VAL A 86 1.83 1.18 0.68
CA VAL A 86 3.08 1.97 0.70
C VAL A 86 4.09 1.35 -0.26
N CYS A 87 4.61 2.15 -1.16
CA CYS A 87 5.80 1.80 -1.96
C CYS A 87 6.87 2.86 -1.78
N SER A 88 7.90 2.89 -2.62
CA SER A 88 9.02 3.82 -2.42
C SER A 88 8.64 5.28 -2.67
N GLU A 89 7.92 5.55 -3.77
CA GLU A 89 7.66 6.92 -4.25
C GLU A 89 6.18 7.21 -4.51
N GLY A 90 5.30 6.25 -4.27
CA GLY A 90 3.85 6.46 -4.42
C GLY A 90 3.29 6.28 -5.82
N TYR A 91 3.95 5.50 -6.68
CA TYR A 91 3.45 5.19 -8.02
C TYR A 91 2.75 3.84 -8.07
N THR A 92 3.48 2.74 -7.94
CA THR A 92 2.89 1.40 -8.01
C THR A 92 1.88 1.14 -6.90
N SER A 93 2.00 1.83 -5.78
CA SER A 93 1.02 1.73 -4.69
C SER A 93 -0.38 2.15 -5.10
N SER A 94 -0.50 3.11 -6.02
CA SER A 94 -1.81 3.51 -6.56
C SER A 94 -2.45 2.39 -7.38
N LEU A 95 -1.66 1.72 -8.22
CA LEU A 95 -2.14 0.57 -8.99
C LEU A 95 -2.58 -0.57 -8.07
N ALA A 96 -1.78 -0.83 -7.04
CA ALA A 96 -2.06 -1.87 -6.06
C ALA A 96 -3.34 -1.58 -5.26
N ALA A 97 -3.50 -0.35 -4.78
CA ALA A 97 -4.70 0.05 -4.03
C ALA A 97 -5.96 -0.06 -4.90
N HIS A 98 -5.86 0.34 -6.16
CA HIS A 98 -6.96 0.22 -7.11
C HIS A 98 -7.36 -1.25 -7.31
N SER A 99 -6.40 -2.17 -7.44
CA SER A 99 -6.68 -3.60 -7.51
C SER A 99 -7.45 -4.08 -6.29
N LEU A 100 -7.09 -3.63 -5.10
CA LEU A 100 -7.77 -4.02 -3.87
C LEU A 100 -9.21 -3.48 -3.83
N GLN A 101 -9.44 -2.25 -4.30
CA GLN A 101 -10.81 -1.71 -4.40
C GLN A 101 -11.69 -2.59 -5.31
N ARG A 102 -11.15 -3.09 -6.40
CA ARG A 102 -11.88 -3.96 -7.33
C ARG A 102 -12.23 -5.32 -6.71
N LEU A 103 -11.53 -5.74 -5.68
CA LEU A 103 -11.82 -6.94 -4.90
C LEU A 103 -12.82 -6.69 -3.77
N GLY A 104 -13.32 -5.47 -3.63
CA GLY A 104 -14.29 -5.13 -2.59
C GLY A 104 -13.68 -4.51 -1.33
N VAL A 105 -12.37 -4.30 -1.29
CA VAL A 105 -11.72 -3.57 -0.20
C VAL A 105 -11.86 -2.08 -0.50
N HIS A 106 -13.08 -1.57 -0.29
CA HIS A 106 -13.48 -0.25 -0.78
C HIS A 106 -12.76 0.91 -0.09
N ARG A 107 -12.16 0.68 1.09
CA ARG A 107 -11.38 1.68 1.82
C ARG A 107 -9.87 1.58 1.54
N ALA A 108 -9.47 0.82 0.53
CA ALA A 108 -8.07 0.78 0.13
C ALA A 108 -7.65 2.09 -0.52
N THR A 109 -6.48 2.56 -0.15
CA THR A 109 -5.82 3.73 -0.73
C THR A 109 -4.31 3.59 -0.64
N ASP A 110 -3.57 4.65 -0.95
CA ASP A 110 -2.13 4.61 -0.90
C ASP A 110 -1.53 5.88 -0.32
N LEU A 111 -0.22 5.83 -0.06
CA LEU A 111 0.54 6.91 0.53
C LEU A 111 1.17 7.78 -0.57
N VAL A 112 0.78 9.05 -0.63
CA VAL A 112 1.36 10.03 -1.54
C VAL A 112 2.86 10.16 -1.27
N GLY A 113 3.67 10.01 -2.32
CA GLY A 113 5.13 10.12 -2.22
C GLY A 113 5.81 8.91 -1.59
N GLY A 114 5.04 7.93 -1.11
CA GLY A 114 5.55 6.68 -0.58
C GLY A 114 6.41 6.80 0.67
N PHE A 115 7.16 5.76 0.94
CA PHE A 115 8.03 5.70 2.12
C PHE A 115 9.04 6.86 2.17
N ARG A 116 9.54 7.30 1.01
CA ARG A 116 10.50 8.41 0.97
C ARG A 116 9.88 9.71 1.49
N ALA A 117 8.60 9.97 1.15
CA ALA A 117 7.89 11.14 1.67
C ALA A 117 7.60 11.00 3.17
N TRP A 118 7.26 9.80 3.63
CA TRP A 118 7.08 9.51 5.05
C TRP A 118 8.34 9.87 5.85
N ARG A 119 9.48 9.36 5.39
CA ARG A 119 10.77 9.63 6.04
C ARG A 119 11.12 11.11 6.00
N ALA A 120 10.94 11.77 4.85
CA ALA A 120 11.23 13.20 4.69
C ALA A 120 10.36 14.07 5.58
N ALA A 121 9.16 13.62 5.93
CA ALA A 121 8.27 14.30 6.86
C ALA A 121 8.69 14.15 8.33
N GLY A 122 9.73 13.39 8.61
CA GLY A 122 10.23 13.19 9.98
C GLY A 122 9.39 12.21 10.80
N LEU A 123 8.53 11.41 10.16
CA LEU A 123 7.71 10.43 10.85
C LEU A 123 8.55 9.21 11.26
N PRO A 124 8.09 8.40 12.24
CA PRO A 124 8.89 7.32 12.79
C PRO A 124 9.30 6.27 11.73
N VAL A 125 10.57 5.88 11.80
CA VAL A 125 11.17 4.84 10.96
C VAL A 125 11.95 3.89 11.85
N VAL A 126 11.82 2.59 11.59
CA VAL A 126 12.57 1.55 12.29
C VAL A 126 13.43 0.77 11.30
N PRO A 127 14.49 0.06 11.77
CA PRO A 127 15.24 -0.84 10.89
C PRO A 127 14.32 -1.85 10.21
N GLY A 128 14.60 -2.13 8.94
CA GLY A 128 13.75 -2.99 8.12
C GLY A 128 14.49 -4.21 7.58
N GLY A 129 13.84 -4.88 6.61
CA GLY A 129 14.41 -6.02 5.91
C GLY A 129 13.99 -7.37 6.46
N ALA A 130 13.01 -7.41 7.37
CA ALA A 130 12.41 -8.68 7.75
C ALA A 130 11.79 -9.37 6.52
N PRO A 131 11.74 -10.72 6.47
CA PRO A 131 11.05 -11.41 5.38
C PRO A 131 9.60 -10.94 5.27
N PRO A 132 9.04 -10.90 4.05
CA PRO A 132 7.64 -10.56 3.88
C PRO A 132 6.76 -11.64 4.54
N LEU A 133 5.53 -11.27 4.85
CA LEU A 133 4.55 -12.23 5.36
C LEU A 133 4.33 -13.32 4.30
N PRO A 134 4.28 -14.58 4.73
CA PRO A 134 4.14 -15.70 3.81
C PRO A 134 2.79 -15.71 3.09
#